data_4aa14f706bfe990182200728d489a5c7
#
_entry.id   4aa14f706bfe990182200728d489a5c7
#
_cell.length_a   1.000
_cell.length_b   1.000
_cell.length_c   1.000
_cell.angle_alpha   90.00
_cell.angle_beta   90.00
_cell.angle_gamma   90.00
#
_symmetry.space_group_name_H-M   'P 1'
#
loop_
_entity.id
_entity.type
_entity.pdbx_description
1 polymer ?
#
loop_
_entity_poly.entity_id
_entity_poly.type
_entity_poly.pdbx_seq_one_letter_code
_entity_poly.pdbx_strand_id
1 'polypeptide(L)'
;MVNTLIIQKRKPLSISAQAAATVLAIVAAVAVPQFFHWLGIVSGAGKAPGVAFSPMHLPIILVGFLAGPYAGLISGLLGPVVAHYMSGMPNAMQLPFMMVELAGYGLSAGLLRSIRLPLVAKTLVALITGRLFRMIACVFAFYLLGNEKMRPLGIWMSIPRVLPGIVLQLVLIPLIVFRVENRGKADL
;
A
#
# COMPACT_ATOMS: atom_id res chain seq x y z
N MET A 1 -5.88 6.85 -27.65
CA MET A 1 -6.20 6.06 -26.44
C MET A 1 -5.42 6.43 -25.18
N VAL A 2 -4.38 7.23 -25.22
CA VAL A 2 -3.54 7.60 -24.04
C VAL A 2 -4.20 8.66 -23.14
N ASN A 3 -5.12 9.49 -23.68
CA ASN A 3 -5.74 10.58 -22.92
C ASN A 3 -6.77 10.18 -21.83
N THR A 4 -7.22 8.93 -21.82
CA THR A 4 -8.28 8.46 -20.92
C THR A 4 -7.77 8.11 -19.51
N LEU A 5 -6.45 8.00 -19.34
CA LEU A 5 -5.81 7.61 -18.08
C LEU A 5 -5.28 8.79 -17.25
N ILE A 6 -5.55 10.03 -17.67
CA ILE A 6 -5.13 11.24 -16.94
C ILE A 6 -6.25 11.68 -16.02
N ILE A 7 -6.06 11.58 -14.73
CA ILE A 7 -7.04 12.00 -13.73
C ILE A 7 -7.09 13.53 -13.66
N GLN A 8 -8.29 14.11 -13.74
CA GLN A 8 -8.52 15.52 -13.46
C GLN A 8 -8.45 15.82 -11.95
N LYS A 9 -8.14 17.07 -11.62
CA LYS A 9 -8.08 17.58 -10.23
C LYS A 9 -9.41 17.27 -9.51
N ARG A 10 -9.37 16.42 -8.49
CA ARG A 10 -10.56 16.04 -7.71
C ARG A 10 -10.82 17.04 -6.58
N LYS A 11 -12.09 17.28 -6.31
CA LYS A 11 -12.50 17.92 -5.06
C LYS A 11 -12.11 17.02 -3.88
N PRO A 12 -11.62 17.58 -2.76
CA PRO A 12 -11.39 16.79 -1.56
C PRO A 12 -12.71 16.18 -1.07
N LEU A 13 -12.64 14.93 -0.59
CA LEU A 13 -13.78 14.32 0.07
C LEU A 13 -14.07 15.02 1.41
N SER A 14 -15.30 14.94 1.89
CA SER A 14 -15.64 15.38 3.25
C SER A 14 -14.81 14.63 4.29
N ILE A 15 -14.57 15.23 5.44
CA ILE A 15 -13.77 14.61 6.53
C ILE A 15 -14.39 13.27 6.96
N SER A 16 -15.72 13.21 7.04
CA SER A 16 -16.44 11.97 7.36
C SER A 16 -16.22 10.87 6.32
N ALA A 17 -16.24 11.21 5.03
CA ALA A 17 -15.97 10.25 3.96
C ALA A 17 -14.51 9.78 3.95
N GLN A 18 -13.55 10.67 4.26
CA GLN A 18 -12.15 10.29 4.42
C GLN A 18 -11.96 9.36 5.61
N ALA A 19 -12.60 9.63 6.76
CA ALA A 19 -12.55 8.77 7.94
C ALA A 19 -13.13 7.38 7.66
N ALA A 20 -14.31 7.30 7.01
CA ALA A 20 -14.91 6.04 6.62
C ALA A 20 -14.01 5.25 5.65
N ALA A 21 -13.43 5.92 4.66
CA ALA A 21 -12.49 5.29 3.71
C ALA A 21 -11.22 4.79 4.42
N THR A 22 -10.72 5.52 5.41
CA THR A 22 -9.56 5.10 6.23
C THR A 22 -9.88 3.83 7.01
N VAL A 23 -11.03 3.77 7.68
CA VAL A 23 -11.46 2.57 8.43
C VAL A 23 -11.61 1.38 7.49
N LEU A 24 -12.29 1.55 6.36
CA LEU A 24 -12.43 0.49 5.34
C LEU A 24 -11.08 0.01 4.82
N ALA A 25 -10.12 0.90 4.59
CA ALA A 25 -8.79 0.55 4.14
C ALA A 25 -8.03 -0.25 5.21
N ILE A 26 -8.14 0.11 6.50
CA ILE A 26 -7.54 -0.65 7.60
C ILE A 26 -8.15 -2.05 7.68
N VAL A 27 -9.47 -2.17 7.63
CA VAL A 27 -10.16 -3.47 7.61
C VAL A 27 -9.68 -4.31 6.42
N ALA A 28 -9.61 -3.73 5.23
CA ALA A 28 -9.11 -4.43 4.03
C ALA A 28 -7.63 -4.81 4.15
N ALA A 29 -6.80 -3.94 4.75
CA ALA A 29 -5.38 -4.21 4.99
C ALA A 29 -5.14 -5.38 5.97
N VAL A 30 -6.12 -5.70 6.80
CA VAL A 30 -6.11 -6.90 7.66
C VAL A 30 -6.71 -8.10 6.93
N ALA A 31 -7.90 -7.93 6.33
CA ALA A 31 -8.66 -9.05 5.75
C ALA A 31 -7.99 -9.65 4.50
N VAL A 32 -7.45 -8.81 3.60
CA VAL A 32 -6.85 -9.30 2.34
C VAL A 32 -5.62 -10.18 2.59
N PRO A 33 -4.65 -9.84 3.48
CA PRO A 33 -3.58 -10.75 3.83
C PRO A 33 -4.06 -12.08 4.43
N GLN A 34 -5.11 -12.06 5.27
CA GLN A 34 -5.66 -13.29 5.85
C GLN A 34 -6.19 -14.25 4.77
N PHE A 35 -6.85 -13.71 3.74
CA PHE A 35 -7.27 -14.50 2.58
C PHE A 35 -6.07 -15.16 1.88
N PHE A 36 -4.96 -14.44 1.67
CA PHE A 36 -3.75 -15.01 1.06
C PHE A 36 -3.06 -16.05 1.97
N HIS A 37 -3.10 -15.85 3.29
CA HIS A 37 -2.60 -16.86 4.24
C HIS A 37 -3.44 -18.13 4.22
N TRP A 38 -4.77 -17.98 4.21
CA TRP A 38 -5.69 -19.10 4.07
C TRP A 38 -5.44 -19.87 2.75
N LEU A 39 -5.33 -19.14 1.65
CA LEU A 39 -5.01 -19.73 0.34
C LEU A 39 -3.68 -20.50 0.37
N GLY A 40 -2.67 -19.96 1.03
CA GLY A 40 -1.37 -20.60 1.21
C GLY A 40 -1.46 -21.90 2.02
N ILE A 41 -2.29 -21.94 3.05
CA ILE A 41 -2.53 -23.15 3.85
C ILE A 41 -3.22 -24.22 2.98
N VAL A 42 -4.32 -23.86 2.31
CA VAL A 42 -5.13 -24.80 1.49
C VAL A 42 -4.34 -25.35 0.31
N SER A 43 -3.48 -24.52 -0.30
CA SER A 43 -2.65 -24.94 -1.45
C SER A 43 -1.35 -25.65 -1.07
N GLY A 44 -1.04 -25.79 0.22
CA GLY A 44 0.25 -26.32 0.69
C GLY A 44 1.45 -25.40 0.47
N ALA A 45 1.24 -24.17 -0.05
CA ALA A 45 2.30 -23.21 -0.31
C ALA A 45 2.74 -22.41 0.94
N GLY A 46 2.09 -22.60 2.08
CA GLY A 46 2.41 -21.96 3.35
C GLY A 46 2.32 -20.43 3.28
N LYS A 47 3.39 -19.73 3.69
CA LYS A 47 3.43 -18.26 3.72
C LYS A 47 3.79 -17.61 2.37
N ALA A 48 4.15 -18.39 1.35
CA ALA A 48 4.66 -17.89 0.08
C ALA A 48 3.69 -16.94 -0.64
N PRO A 49 2.37 -17.20 -0.76
CA PRO A 49 1.44 -16.29 -1.42
C PRO A 49 1.36 -14.93 -0.71
N GLY A 50 1.30 -14.91 0.62
CA GLY A 50 1.28 -13.65 1.39
C GLY A 50 2.53 -12.80 1.19
N VAL A 51 3.70 -13.42 1.08
CA VAL A 51 4.96 -12.71 0.81
C VAL A 51 5.01 -12.22 -0.63
N ALA A 52 4.68 -13.09 -1.60
CA ALA A 52 4.79 -12.79 -3.03
C ALA A 52 3.85 -11.66 -3.47
N PHE A 53 2.61 -11.67 -3.00
CA PHE A 53 1.60 -10.70 -3.41
C PHE A 53 1.57 -9.43 -2.57
N SER A 54 2.20 -9.43 -1.38
CA SER A 54 2.23 -8.26 -0.47
C SER A 54 0.87 -7.57 -0.36
N PRO A 55 -0.21 -8.29 -0.03
CA PRO A 55 -1.59 -7.88 -0.27
C PRO A 55 -2.04 -6.68 0.59
N MET A 56 -1.35 -6.39 1.69
CA MET A 56 -1.63 -5.23 2.56
C MET A 56 -1.38 -3.88 1.87
N HIS A 57 -0.48 -3.83 0.87
CA HIS A 57 -0.14 -2.58 0.18
C HIS A 57 -1.32 -2.06 -0.66
N LEU A 58 -2.08 -2.95 -1.30
CA LEU A 58 -3.14 -2.60 -2.24
C LEU A 58 -4.22 -1.69 -1.65
N PRO A 59 -4.89 -2.02 -0.51
CA PRO A 59 -5.92 -1.15 0.07
C PRO A 59 -5.37 0.20 0.53
N ILE A 60 -4.12 0.26 0.99
CA ILE A 60 -3.49 1.50 1.47
C ILE A 60 -3.19 2.46 0.31
N ILE A 61 -2.65 1.96 -0.80
CA ILE A 61 -2.41 2.76 -1.99
C ILE A 61 -3.75 3.22 -2.59
N LEU A 62 -4.74 2.32 -2.65
CA LEU A 62 -6.07 2.64 -3.15
C LEU A 62 -6.73 3.78 -2.37
N VAL A 63 -6.73 3.71 -1.02
CA VAL A 63 -7.32 4.78 -0.21
C VAL A 63 -6.57 6.10 -0.37
N GLY A 64 -5.24 6.06 -0.53
CA GLY A 64 -4.46 7.25 -0.88
C GLY A 64 -4.96 7.91 -2.16
N PHE A 65 -5.11 7.15 -3.24
CA PHE A 65 -5.63 7.68 -4.51
C PHE A 65 -7.10 8.11 -4.42
N LEU A 66 -7.95 7.40 -3.71
CA LEU A 66 -9.38 7.65 -3.67
C LEU A 66 -9.79 8.72 -2.64
N ALA A 67 -9.25 8.65 -1.43
CA ALA A 67 -9.64 9.51 -0.31
C ALA A 67 -8.63 10.62 0.00
N GLY A 68 -7.37 10.48 -0.41
CA GLY A 68 -6.35 11.52 -0.28
C GLY A 68 -5.21 11.18 0.67
N PRO A 69 -4.23 12.11 0.85
CA PRO A 69 -2.97 11.82 1.51
C PRO A 69 -3.12 11.50 3.01
N TYR A 70 -4.03 12.18 3.71
CA TYR A 70 -4.25 11.92 5.13
C TYR A 70 -4.86 10.53 5.38
N ALA A 71 -5.87 10.15 4.57
CA ALA A 71 -6.47 8.82 4.67
C ALA A 71 -5.44 7.73 4.35
N GLY A 72 -4.60 7.92 3.33
CA GLY A 72 -3.52 7.02 2.97
C GLY A 72 -2.45 6.91 4.06
N LEU A 73 -2.02 8.05 4.62
CA LEU A 73 -1.02 8.10 5.69
C LEU A 73 -1.52 7.36 6.95
N ILE A 74 -2.72 7.71 7.42
CA ILE A 74 -3.28 7.14 8.66
C ILE A 74 -3.53 5.64 8.50
N SER A 75 -4.11 5.21 7.38
CA SER A 75 -4.32 3.77 7.12
C SER A 75 -3.01 3.01 6.98
N GLY A 76 -1.97 3.63 6.41
CA GLY A 76 -0.63 3.06 6.31
C GLY A 76 0.07 2.89 7.66
N LEU A 77 -0.13 3.82 8.59
CA LEU A 77 0.41 3.74 9.94
C LEU A 77 -0.36 2.71 10.79
N LEU A 78 -1.70 2.76 10.76
CA LEU A 78 -2.54 1.96 11.66
C LEU A 78 -2.80 0.54 11.12
N GLY A 79 -2.85 0.34 9.81
CA GLY A 79 -3.13 -0.96 9.20
C GLY A 79 -2.21 -2.08 9.70
N PRO A 80 -0.87 -1.93 9.65
CA PRO A 80 0.05 -2.93 10.19
C PRO A 80 -0.07 -3.16 11.69
N VAL A 81 -0.39 -2.11 12.46
CA VAL A 81 -0.60 -2.20 13.91
C VAL A 81 -1.81 -3.09 14.22
N VAL A 82 -2.95 -2.78 13.59
CA VAL A 82 -4.18 -3.58 13.76
C VAL A 82 -3.95 -5.02 13.30
N ALA A 83 -3.29 -5.23 12.16
CA ALA A 83 -2.97 -6.56 11.66
C ALA A 83 -2.06 -7.34 12.63
N HIS A 84 -1.07 -6.69 13.23
CA HIS A 84 -0.18 -7.29 14.23
C HIS A 84 -0.98 -7.81 15.44
N TYR A 85 -1.84 -6.99 16.01
CA TYR A 85 -2.65 -7.40 17.19
C TYR A 85 -3.69 -8.46 16.84
N MET A 86 -4.24 -8.47 15.65
CA MET A 86 -5.27 -9.44 15.24
C MET A 86 -4.71 -10.79 14.77
N SER A 87 -3.55 -10.79 14.12
CA SER A 87 -3.01 -12.00 13.47
C SER A 87 -1.56 -12.33 13.83
N GLY A 88 -0.91 -11.52 14.67
CA GLY A 88 0.52 -11.64 14.96
C GLY A 88 1.45 -11.25 13.80
N MET A 89 0.89 -10.76 12.68
CA MET A 89 1.67 -10.39 11.52
C MET A 89 1.37 -8.95 11.07
N PRO A 90 2.39 -8.15 10.75
CA PRO A 90 3.83 -8.45 10.77
C PRO A 90 4.36 -8.71 12.18
N ASN A 91 5.49 -9.41 12.31
CA ASN A 91 6.11 -9.60 13.62
C ASN A 91 6.57 -8.26 14.21
N ALA A 92 6.71 -8.18 15.55
CA ALA A 92 7.02 -6.95 16.26
C ALA A 92 8.30 -6.24 15.77
N MET A 93 9.31 -7.01 15.32
CA MET A 93 10.55 -6.43 14.79
C MET A 93 10.34 -5.73 13.42
N GLN A 94 9.45 -6.25 12.58
CA GLN A 94 9.16 -5.68 11.26
C GLN A 94 8.08 -4.61 11.30
N LEU A 95 7.28 -4.57 12.36
CA LEU A 95 6.14 -3.66 12.49
C LEU A 95 6.48 -2.19 12.23
N PRO A 96 7.47 -1.57 12.89
CA PRO A 96 7.78 -0.15 12.66
C PRO A 96 8.22 0.15 11.23
N PHE A 97 8.97 -0.76 10.60
CA PHE A 97 9.42 -0.60 9.23
C PHE A 97 8.26 -0.71 8.23
N MET A 98 7.32 -1.62 8.48
CA MET A 98 6.10 -1.73 7.66
C MET A 98 5.18 -0.52 7.84
N MET A 99 5.06 0.02 9.04
CA MET A 99 4.29 1.26 9.28
C MET A 99 4.84 2.41 8.44
N VAL A 100 6.16 2.62 8.46
CA VAL A 100 6.82 3.68 7.68
C VAL A 100 6.69 3.43 6.17
N GLU A 101 6.85 2.19 5.72
CA GLU A 101 6.69 1.80 4.31
C GLU A 101 5.28 2.07 3.82
N LEU A 102 4.26 1.58 4.53
CA LEU A 102 2.87 1.71 4.13
C LEU A 102 2.35 3.14 4.26
N ALA A 103 2.81 3.88 5.26
CA ALA A 103 2.57 5.31 5.35
C ALA A 103 3.12 6.07 4.14
N GLY A 104 4.34 5.71 3.71
CA GLY A 104 4.96 6.25 2.49
C GLY A 104 4.15 5.94 1.23
N TYR A 105 3.65 4.71 1.09
CA TYR A 105 2.76 4.34 -0.03
C TYR A 105 1.47 5.15 -0.04
N GLY A 106 0.76 5.19 1.09
CA GLY A 106 -0.53 5.88 1.19
C GLY A 106 -0.41 7.39 1.02
N LEU A 107 0.60 8.00 1.65
CA LEU A 107 0.88 9.44 1.54
C LEU A 107 1.22 9.83 0.09
N SER A 108 2.18 9.13 -0.53
CA SER A 108 2.60 9.43 -1.90
C SER A 108 1.48 9.21 -2.91
N ALA A 109 0.70 8.13 -2.80
CA ALA A 109 -0.47 7.90 -3.62
C ALA A 109 -1.47 9.06 -3.51
N GLY A 110 -1.73 9.53 -2.28
CA GLY A 110 -2.62 10.65 -2.03
C GLY A 110 -2.12 11.98 -2.60
N LEU A 111 -0.82 12.26 -2.49
CA LEU A 111 -0.20 13.47 -3.08
C LEU A 111 -0.21 13.41 -4.60
N LEU A 112 0.07 12.25 -5.19
CA LEU A 112 0.05 12.03 -6.63
C LEU A 112 -1.36 12.06 -7.25
N ARG A 113 -2.42 12.00 -6.42
CA ARG A 113 -3.81 12.03 -6.87
C ARG A 113 -4.11 13.19 -7.79
N SER A 114 -3.64 14.39 -7.46
CA SER A 114 -3.90 15.64 -8.19
C SER A 114 -2.93 15.92 -9.35
N ILE A 115 -1.87 15.14 -9.50
CA ILE A 115 -0.87 15.34 -10.54
C ILE A 115 -1.37 14.74 -11.87
N ARG A 116 -1.09 15.40 -12.99
CA ARG A 116 -1.47 14.95 -14.34
C ARG A 116 -0.47 13.92 -14.88
N LEU A 117 -0.53 12.71 -14.36
CA LEU A 117 0.27 11.56 -14.82
C LEU A 117 -0.63 10.36 -15.08
N PRO A 118 -0.23 9.42 -15.94
CA PRO A 118 -0.92 8.13 -16.10
C PRO A 118 -1.00 7.39 -14.75
N LEU A 119 -2.13 6.73 -14.47
CA LEU A 119 -2.34 6.01 -13.20
C LEU A 119 -1.26 4.97 -12.92
N VAL A 120 -0.81 4.25 -13.95
CA VAL A 120 0.28 3.27 -13.84
C VAL A 120 1.57 3.94 -13.35
N ALA A 121 1.93 5.11 -13.93
CA ALA A 121 3.12 5.85 -13.51
C ALA A 121 2.98 6.36 -12.06
N LYS A 122 1.80 6.87 -11.65
CA LYS A 122 1.53 7.26 -10.26
C LYS A 122 1.69 6.08 -9.30
N THR A 123 1.15 4.92 -9.67
CA THR A 123 1.26 3.70 -8.86
C THR A 123 2.72 3.27 -8.73
N LEU A 124 3.48 3.31 -9.82
CA LEU A 124 4.91 2.98 -9.79
C LEU A 124 5.69 3.93 -8.88
N VAL A 125 5.47 5.25 -9.01
CA VAL A 125 6.10 6.25 -8.13
C VAL A 125 5.72 6.02 -6.67
N ALA A 126 4.46 5.73 -6.37
CA ALA A 126 4.04 5.42 -5.00
C ALA A 126 4.76 4.18 -4.45
N LEU A 127 4.88 3.10 -5.24
CA LEU A 127 5.58 1.87 -4.85
C LEU A 127 7.07 2.12 -4.59
N ILE A 128 7.72 2.92 -5.41
CA ILE A 128 9.14 3.30 -5.21
C ILE A 128 9.28 4.13 -3.93
N THR A 129 8.40 5.12 -3.74
CA THR A 129 8.46 6.03 -2.57
C THR A 129 8.33 5.27 -1.25
N GLY A 130 7.37 4.37 -1.11
CA GLY A 130 7.24 3.59 0.12
C GLY A 130 8.44 2.68 0.38
N ARG A 131 9.03 2.08 -0.68
CA ARG A 131 10.30 1.33 -0.55
C ARG A 131 11.45 2.20 -0.07
N LEU A 132 11.55 3.43 -0.56
CA LEU A 132 12.55 4.40 -0.11
C LEU A 132 12.33 4.76 1.37
N PHE A 133 11.10 4.98 1.80
CA PHE A 133 10.77 5.23 3.21
C PHE A 133 11.22 4.07 4.11
N ARG A 134 10.94 2.83 3.72
CA ARG A 134 11.43 1.65 4.44
C ARG A 134 12.94 1.57 4.46
N MET A 135 13.60 1.85 3.33
CA MET A 135 15.06 1.85 3.24
C MET A 135 15.66 2.86 4.22
N ILE A 136 15.15 4.10 4.26
CA ILE A 136 15.59 5.14 5.19
C ILE A 136 15.41 4.65 6.64
N ALA A 137 14.25 4.08 6.98
CA ALA A 137 14.02 3.53 8.32
C ALA A 137 14.99 2.38 8.67
N CYS A 138 15.30 1.51 7.71
CA CYS A 138 16.27 0.43 7.93
C CYS A 138 17.72 0.96 8.06
N VAL A 139 18.11 1.98 7.27
CA VAL A 139 19.41 2.65 7.41
C VAL A 139 19.54 3.25 8.82
N PHE A 140 18.50 3.98 9.27
CA PHE A 140 18.47 4.53 10.61
C PHE A 140 18.63 3.45 11.69
N ALA A 141 17.84 2.36 11.59
CA ALA A 141 17.89 1.27 12.57
C ALA A 141 19.24 0.54 12.56
N PHE A 142 19.83 0.32 11.39
CA PHE A 142 21.10 -0.40 11.25
C PHE A 142 22.28 0.43 11.80
N TYR A 143 22.42 1.70 11.36
CA TYR A 143 23.60 2.50 11.69
C TYR A 143 23.49 3.25 13.02
N LEU A 144 22.30 3.69 13.43
CA LEU A 144 22.10 4.48 14.65
C LEU A 144 21.64 3.66 15.85
N LEU A 145 20.87 2.58 15.63
CA LEU A 145 20.38 1.72 16.71
C LEU A 145 21.14 0.38 16.80
N GLY A 146 22.14 0.16 15.94
CA GLY A 146 22.93 -1.08 15.93
C GLY A 146 22.13 -2.36 15.59
N ASN A 147 21.01 -2.24 14.89
CA ASN A 147 20.16 -3.38 14.57
C ASN A 147 20.64 -4.12 13.31
N GLU A 148 21.59 -5.02 13.48
CA GLU A 148 22.20 -5.78 12.38
C GLU A 148 21.23 -6.69 11.60
N LYS A 149 20.05 -7.00 12.16
CA LYS A 149 19.04 -7.84 11.50
C LYS A 149 18.30 -7.09 10.38
N MET A 150 18.33 -5.74 10.39
CA MET A 150 17.63 -4.89 9.43
C MET A 150 18.57 -4.30 8.38
N ARG A 151 19.25 -5.15 7.61
CA ARG A 151 20.19 -4.71 6.56
C ARG A 151 19.44 -3.97 5.44
N PRO A 152 19.81 -2.69 5.14
CA PRO A 152 19.11 -1.89 4.10
C PRO A 152 19.13 -2.56 2.71
N LEU A 153 20.25 -3.21 2.37
CA LEU A 153 20.41 -3.91 1.08
C LEU A 153 19.40 -5.07 0.91
N GLY A 154 18.98 -5.71 2.01
CA GLY A 154 17.99 -6.78 2.00
C GLY A 154 16.64 -6.39 1.42
N ILE A 155 16.29 -5.09 1.45
CA ILE A 155 15.04 -4.58 0.86
C ILE A 155 15.07 -4.74 -0.65
N TRP A 156 16.17 -4.37 -1.30
CA TRP A 156 16.33 -4.49 -2.75
C TRP A 156 16.47 -5.96 -3.19
N MET A 157 17.17 -6.77 -2.40
CA MET A 157 17.30 -8.21 -2.65
C MET A 157 15.97 -8.96 -2.49
N SER A 158 14.97 -8.38 -1.82
CA SER A 158 13.63 -8.98 -1.71
C SER A 158 12.74 -8.73 -2.92
N ILE A 159 13.09 -7.81 -3.83
CA ILE A 159 12.25 -7.43 -5.00
C ILE A 159 11.85 -8.63 -5.86
N PRO A 160 12.73 -9.57 -6.22
CA PRO A 160 12.33 -10.73 -7.03
C PRO A 160 11.20 -11.56 -6.40
N ARG A 161 11.19 -11.66 -5.06
CA ARG A 161 10.17 -12.43 -4.32
C ARG A 161 8.81 -11.76 -4.32
N VAL A 162 8.77 -10.42 -4.37
CA VAL A 162 7.53 -9.63 -4.33
C VAL A 162 7.11 -9.12 -5.72
N LEU A 163 7.85 -9.49 -6.75
CA LEU A 163 7.58 -9.08 -8.14
C LEU A 163 6.15 -9.42 -8.59
N PRO A 164 5.58 -10.61 -8.30
CA PRO A 164 4.19 -10.92 -8.65
C PRO A 164 3.20 -9.92 -8.03
N GLY A 165 3.45 -9.52 -6.78
CA GLY A 165 2.63 -8.50 -6.10
C GLY A 165 2.76 -7.11 -6.73
N ILE A 166 3.97 -6.70 -7.11
CA ILE A 166 4.20 -5.43 -7.80
C ILE A 166 3.44 -5.40 -9.13
N VAL A 167 3.53 -6.46 -9.94
CA VAL A 167 2.80 -6.56 -11.21
C VAL A 167 1.30 -6.52 -10.98
N LEU A 168 0.80 -7.29 -10.01
CA LEU A 168 -0.62 -7.30 -9.65
C LEU A 168 -1.10 -5.89 -9.25
N GLN A 169 -0.34 -5.17 -8.44
CA GLN A 169 -0.67 -3.82 -7.99
C GLN A 169 -0.65 -2.80 -9.14
N LEU A 170 0.32 -2.90 -10.07
CA LEU A 170 0.40 -2.05 -11.26
C LEU A 170 -0.78 -2.23 -12.22
N VAL A 171 -1.45 -3.38 -12.18
CA VAL A 171 -2.66 -3.67 -12.97
C VAL A 171 -3.94 -3.33 -12.20
N LEU A 172 -4.09 -3.86 -10.98
CA LEU A 172 -5.32 -3.74 -10.22
C LEU A 172 -5.58 -2.32 -9.71
N ILE A 173 -4.56 -1.61 -9.22
CA ILE A 173 -4.75 -0.27 -8.66
C ILE A 173 -5.26 0.71 -9.72
N PRO A 174 -4.62 0.84 -10.89
CA PRO A 174 -5.15 1.71 -11.96
C PRO A 174 -6.54 1.30 -12.42
N LEU A 175 -6.81 0.00 -12.55
CA LEU A 175 -8.10 -0.51 -12.98
C LEU A 175 -9.22 -0.14 -11.99
N ILE A 176 -9.00 -0.36 -10.70
CA ILE A 176 -9.99 -0.06 -9.65
C ILE A 176 -10.21 1.46 -9.56
N VAL A 177 -9.13 2.24 -9.50
CA VAL A 177 -9.23 3.70 -9.45
C VAL A 177 -9.99 4.23 -10.65
N PHE A 178 -9.67 3.77 -11.86
CA PHE A 178 -10.37 4.17 -13.08
C PHE A 178 -11.87 3.80 -13.06
N ARG A 179 -12.22 2.60 -12.60
CA ARG A 179 -13.64 2.19 -12.51
C ARG A 179 -14.43 3.00 -11.49
N VAL A 180 -13.85 3.24 -10.32
CA VAL A 180 -14.50 4.07 -9.28
C VAL A 180 -14.71 5.50 -9.78
N GLU A 181 -13.74 6.03 -10.53
CA GLU A 181 -13.83 7.38 -11.09
C GLU A 181 -14.89 7.54 -12.15
N ASN A 182 -15.02 6.53 -13.02
CA ASN A 182 -16.03 6.61 -14.10
C ASN A 182 -17.46 6.42 -13.58
N ARG A 183 -17.67 5.60 -12.55
CA ARG A 183 -18.99 5.47 -11.90
C ARG A 183 -19.45 6.79 -11.28
N GLY A 184 -18.58 7.47 -10.53
CA GLY A 184 -18.92 8.78 -9.95
C GLY A 184 -19.15 9.91 -10.96
N LYS A 185 -18.89 9.69 -12.25
CA LYS A 185 -19.25 10.63 -13.33
C LYS A 185 -20.56 10.29 -14.03
N ALA A 186 -21.00 9.04 -13.95
CA ALA A 186 -22.27 8.59 -14.54
C ALA A 186 -23.48 8.94 -13.66
N ASP A 187 -23.23 9.20 -12.37
CA ASP A 187 -24.27 9.51 -11.37
C ASP A 187 -24.44 11.04 -11.14
N LEU A 188 -23.79 11.90 -11.95
CA LEU A 188 -23.88 13.36 -11.95
C LEU A 188 -24.48 13.87 -13.26
#